data_6d3877b8e6af6940c6974fccdda1347f
#
_entry.id   6d3877b8e6af6940c6974fccdda1347f
#
_cell.length_a   1.000
_cell.length_b   1.000
_cell.length_c   1.000
_cell.angle_alpha   90.00
_cell.angle_beta   90.00
_cell.angle_gamma   90.00
#
_symmetry.space_group_name_H-M   'P 1'
#
loop_
_entity.id
_entity.type
_entity.pdbx_description
1 polymer ?
#
loop_
_entity_poly.entity_id
_entity_poly.type
_entity_poly.pdbx_seq_one_letter_code
_entity_poly.pdbx_strand_id
1 'polypeptide(L)'
;MEMAYVKVEPQTVKENRKFYHDHVKHAFVRWCAYQGLFDGVFTRDEIEHAKKRGTLPQDCNIHHIMPLSGKVDSSVNDFDNLVVLHKSTHERINKEIFQPQLHGIDKEPYGTVRVIDVPVYNYVDREGIVEERKKVLDKSRKHVYNISKGGRG
;
A
#
# COMPACT_ATOMS: atom_id res chain seq x y z
N MET A 1 8.62 -5.62 7.14
CA MET A 1 8.94 -6.71 6.19
C MET A 1 9.90 -6.20 5.14
N GLU A 2 10.93 -6.95 4.86
CA GLU A 2 11.89 -6.54 3.83
C GLU A 2 11.42 -7.01 2.47
N MET A 3 11.54 -6.14 1.49
CA MET A 3 11.14 -6.44 0.13
C MET A 3 12.16 -5.90 -0.86
N ALA A 4 12.27 -6.56 -2.00
CA ALA A 4 13.17 -6.11 -3.06
C ALA A 4 12.54 -4.95 -3.82
N TYR A 5 13.25 -3.85 -3.86
CA TYR A 5 12.89 -2.67 -4.64
C TYR A 5 13.78 -2.63 -5.87
N VAL A 6 13.17 -2.59 -7.04
CA VAL A 6 13.90 -2.51 -8.30
C VAL A 6 13.66 -1.11 -8.88
N LYS A 7 14.70 -0.32 -9.06
CA LYS A 7 14.53 1.03 -9.58
C LYS A 7 14.02 0.99 -11.01
N VAL A 8 12.83 1.52 -11.23
CA VAL A 8 12.11 1.41 -12.48
C VAL A 8 12.20 2.70 -13.28
N GLU A 9 12.30 2.58 -14.58
CA GLU A 9 12.35 3.75 -15.47
C GLU A 9 11.06 4.55 -15.41
N PRO A 10 11.14 5.88 -15.56
CA PRO A 10 9.96 6.74 -15.46
C PRO A 10 8.84 6.36 -16.42
N GLN A 11 9.16 5.89 -17.61
CA GLN A 11 8.14 5.50 -18.58
C GLN A 11 7.34 4.29 -18.08
N THR A 12 8.01 3.31 -17.50
CA THR A 12 7.34 2.13 -16.93
C THR A 12 6.48 2.52 -15.74
N VAL A 13 6.97 3.41 -14.88
CA VAL A 13 6.18 3.92 -13.75
C VAL A 13 4.92 4.59 -14.27
N LYS A 14 5.05 5.40 -15.31
CA LYS A 14 3.92 6.11 -15.91
C LYS A 14 2.88 5.15 -16.48
N GLU A 15 3.34 4.11 -17.16
CA GLU A 15 2.45 3.08 -17.73
C GLU A 15 1.73 2.31 -16.65
N ASN A 16 2.43 1.92 -15.60
CA ASN A 16 1.81 1.21 -14.49
C ASN A 16 0.82 2.10 -13.73
N ARG A 17 1.12 3.39 -13.61
CA ARG A 17 0.20 4.35 -12.98
C ARG A 17 -1.07 4.52 -13.82
N LYS A 18 -0.92 4.59 -15.14
CA LYS A 18 -2.06 4.70 -16.02
C LYS A 18 -2.93 3.45 -15.95
N PHE A 19 -2.32 2.28 -15.96
CA PHE A 19 -3.04 1.02 -15.84
C PHE A 19 -3.80 0.96 -14.51
N TYR A 20 -3.17 1.41 -13.44
CA TYR A 20 -3.80 1.48 -12.14
C TYR A 20 -5.06 2.35 -12.17
N HIS A 21 -4.95 3.56 -12.70
CA HIS A 21 -6.09 4.47 -12.76
C HIS A 21 -7.19 3.96 -13.67
N ASP A 22 -6.83 3.35 -14.79
CA ASP A 22 -7.82 2.94 -15.80
C ASP A 22 -8.49 1.60 -15.44
N HIS A 23 -7.79 0.68 -14.79
CA HIS A 23 -8.27 -0.70 -14.66
C HIS A 23 -8.26 -1.28 -13.24
N VAL A 24 -7.59 -0.68 -12.30
CA VAL A 24 -7.36 -1.31 -10.99
C VAL A 24 -8.06 -0.60 -9.85
N LYS A 25 -7.92 0.70 -9.79
CA LYS A 25 -8.35 1.49 -8.65
C LYS A 25 -9.78 1.22 -8.19
N HIS A 26 -10.73 1.38 -9.09
CA HIS A 26 -12.13 1.18 -8.72
C HIS A 26 -12.47 -0.30 -8.50
N ALA A 27 -11.83 -1.18 -9.26
CA ALA A 27 -12.03 -2.61 -9.09
C ALA A 27 -11.55 -3.09 -7.72
N PHE A 28 -10.42 -2.56 -7.26
CA PHE A 28 -9.90 -2.90 -5.94
C PHE A 28 -10.86 -2.46 -4.83
N VAL A 29 -11.37 -1.25 -4.92
CA VAL A 29 -12.31 -0.74 -3.91
C VAL A 29 -13.58 -1.58 -3.87
N ARG A 30 -14.12 -1.93 -5.04
CA ARG A 30 -15.30 -2.81 -5.10
C ARG A 30 -15.00 -4.16 -4.48
N TRP A 31 -13.86 -4.73 -4.83
CA TRP A 31 -13.44 -6.02 -4.29
C TRP A 31 -13.35 -5.98 -2.77
N CYS A 32 -12.73 -4.96 -2.21
CA CYS A 32 -12.63 -4.80 -0.76
C CYS A 32 -14.01 -4.77 -0.11
N ALA A 33 -14.94 -4.01 -0.70
CA ALA A 33 -16.28 -3.87 -0.16
C ALA A 33 -17.03 -5.21 -0.19
N TYR A 34 -16.92 -5.94 -1.29
CA TYR A 34 -17.60 -7.23 -1.42
C TYR A 34 -16.96 -8.33 -0.56
N GLN A 35 -15.68 -8.19 -0.23
CA GLN A 35 -15.01 -9.11 0.70
C GLN A 35 -15.30 -8.80 2.16
N GLY A 36 -16.04 -7.75 2.45
CA GLY A 36 -16.36 -7.36 3.81
C GLY A 36 -15.21 -6.67 4.55
N LEU A 37 -14.19 -6.21 3.82
CA LEU A 37 -13.03 -5.59 4.45
C LEU A 37 -13.33 -4.22 5.02
N PHE A 38 -14.41 -3.59 4.59
CA PHE A 38 -14.82 -2.27 5.08
C PHE A 38 -15.83 -2.36 6.25
N ASP A 39 -16.25 -3.57 6.60
CA ASP A 39 -17.23 -3.74 7.66
C ASP A 39 -16.63 -3.29 8.99
N GLY A 40 -17.38 -2.50 9.74
CA GLY A 40 -16.92 -1.96 11.01
C GLY A 40 -15.95 -0.80 10.88
N VAL A 41 -15.58 -0.41 9.65
CA VAL A 41 -14.65 0.69 9.39
C VAL A 41 -15.37 1.85 8.71
N PHE A 42 -16.18 1.54 7.71
CA PHE A 42 -16.95 2.54 6.97
C PHE A 42 -18.42 2.44 7.31
N THR A 43 -19.14 3.52 7.09
CA THR A 43 -20.59 3.53 7.27
C THR A 43 -21.26 2.71 6.17
N ARG A 44 -22.53 2.39 6.37
CA ARG A 44 -23.31 1.67 5.36
C ARG A 44 -23.31 2.41 4.03
N ASP A 45 -23.52 3.73 4.05
CA ASP A 45 -23.55 4.52 2.82
C ASP A 45 -22.18 4.51 2.11
N GLU A 46 -21.11 4.60 2.86
CA GLU A 46 -19.76 4.55 2.30
C GLU A 46 -19.49 3.20 1.65
N ILE A 47 -19.93 2.12 2.29
CA ILE A 47 -19.78 0.77 1.73
C ILE A 47 -20.62 0.63 0.44
N GLU A 48 -21.83 1.18 0.42
CA GLU A 48 -22.66 1.14 -0.78
C GLU A 48 -22.01 1.90 -1.94
N HIS A 49 -21.42 3.05 -1.67
CA HIS A 49 -20.69 3.80 -2.70
C HIS A 49 -19.49 3.01 -3.20
N ALA A 50 -18.78 2.35 -2.29
CA ALA A 50 -17.64 1.51 -2.66
C ALA A 50 -18.08 0.37 -3.57
N LYS A 51 -19.20 -0.28 -3.26
CA LYS A 51 -19.72 -1.38 -4.07
C LYS A 51 -20.20 -0.91 -5.43
N LYS A 52 -20.93 0.20 -5.48
CA LYS A 52 -21.54 0.66 -6.71
C LYS A 52 -20.57 1.40 -7.62
N ARG A 53 -19.76 2.25 -7.06
CA ARG A 53 -18.90 3.14 -7.83
C ARG A 53 -17.41 2.86 -7.71
N GLY A 54 -17.02 2.03 -6.77
CA GLY A 54 -15.59 1.79 -6.52
C GLY A 54 -14.89 3.02 -5.97
N THR A 55 -15.61 3.84 -5.17
CA THR A 55 -15.04 5.07 -4.61
C THR A 55 -14.92 4.98 -3.11
N LEU A 56 -13.88 5.61 -2.57
CA LEU A 56 -13.61 5.66 -1.14
C LEU A 56 -14.11 6.98 -0.55
N PRO A 57 -14.31 7.02 0.78
CA PRO A 57 -14.51 8.30 1.47
C PRO A 57 -13.34 9.24 1.19
N GLN A 58 -13.61 10.55 1.26
CA GLN A 58 -12.59 11.55 0.92
C GLN A 58 -11.35 11.53 1.80
N ASP A 59 -11.47 11.00 3.01
CA ASP A 59 -10.33 10.96 3.92
C ASP A 59 -9.42 9.73 3.72
N CYS A 60 -9.73 8.88 2.74
CA CYS A 60 -8.97 7.67 2.48
C CYS A 60 -8.35 7.63 1.10
N ASN A 61 -7.22 6.95 1.00
CA ASN A 61 -6.50 6.73 -0.25
C ASN A 61 -6.12 5.26 -0.38
N ILE A 62 -5.86 4.84 -1.61
CA ILE A 62 -5.23 3.55 -1.86
C ILE A 62 -3.72 3.78 -1.87
N HIS A 63 -3.00 2.92 -1.18
CA HIS A 63 -1.55 2.96 -1.10
C HIS A 63 -0.96 1.70 -1.72
N HIS A 64 0.04 1.86 -2.59
CA HIS A 64 0.81 0.73 -3.09
C HIS A 64 1.84 0.39 -2.02
N ILE A 65 1.78 -0.83 -1.49
CA ILE A 65 2.69 -1.28 -0.44
C ILE A 65 4.13 -1.22 -0.97
N MET A 66 4.42 -1.85 -2.11
CA MET A 66 5.64 -1.58 -2.85
C MET A 66 5.34 -0.44 -3.81
N PRO A 67 6.06 0.68 -3.74
CA PRO A 67 5.78 1.83 -4.60
C PRO A 67 5.87 1.50 -6.08
N LEU A 68 5.12 2.24 -6.89
CA LEU A 68 5.14 2.08 -8.35
C LEU A 68 6.55 2.20 -8.92
N SER A 69 7.41 2.96 -8.28
CA SER A 69 8.79 3.13 -8.73
C SER A 69 9.69 1.95 -8.43
N GLY A 70 9.19 0.96 -7.72
CA GLY A 70 10.00 -0.13 -7.19
C GLY A 70 9.73 -1.51 -7.76
N LYS A 71 8.88 -1.63 -8.79
CA LYS A 71 8.59 -2.92 -9.38
C LYS A 71 8.38 -2.77 -10.88
N VAL A 72 9.06 -3.59 -11.67
CA VAL A 72 9.10 -3.41 -13.12
C VAL A 72 7.86 -3.83 -13.86
N ASP A 73 7.12 -4.79 -13.35
CA ASP A 73 5.97 -5.32 -14.05
C ASP A 73 4.65 -4.88 -13.45
N SER A 74 3.56 -5.26 -14.08
CA SER A 74 2.23 -4.83 -13.68
C SER A 74 1.77 -5.43 -12.35
N SER A 75 2.50 -6.39 -11.79
CA SER A 75 2.13 -6.98 -10.51
C SER A 75 2.21 -5.98 -9.36
N VAL A 76 2.84 -4.82 -9.58
CA VAL A 76 2.80 -3.73 -8.62
C VAL A 76 1.36 -3.28 -8.38
N ASN A 77 0.45 -3.55 -9.31
CA ASN A 77 -0.96 -3.21 -9.21
C ASN A 77 -1.84 -4.37 -8.74
N ASP A 78 -1.25 -5.48 -8.35
CA ASP A 78 -2.02 -6.61 -7.81
C ASP A 78 -2.68 -6.20 -6.49
N PHE A 79 -3.84 -6.76 -6.22
CA PHE A 79 -4.61 -6.38 -5.04
C PHE A 79 -3.85 -6.62 -3.74
N ASP A 80 -2.98 -7.61 -3.70
CA ASP A 80 -2.19 -7.87 -2.50
C ASP A 80 -1.08 -6.85 -2.28
N ASN A 81 -0.82 -5.98 -3.26
CA ASN A 81 0.11 -4.86 -3.10
C ASN A 81 -0.62 -3.54 -2.80
N LEU A 82 -1.92 -3.60 -2.53
CA LEU A 82 -2.72 -2.39 -2.29
C LEU A 82 -3.35 -2.44 -0.91
N VAL A 83 -3.48 -1.27 -0.31
CA VAL A 83 -4.14 -1.14 0.99
C VAL A 83 -4.84 0.22 1.06
N VAL A 84 -5.95 0.28 1.77
CA VAL A 84 -6.69 1.53 1.96
C VAL A 84 -6.27 2.16 3.27
N LEU A 85 -5.79 3.38 3.22
CA LEU A 85 -5.29 4.09 4.40
C LEU A 85 -5.92 5.46 4.50
N HIS A 86 -5.99 5.99 5.70
CA HIS A 86 -6.31 7.40 5.89
C HIS A 86 -5.24 8.24 5.19
N LYS A 87 -5.64 9.37 4.62
CA LYS A 87 -4.70 10.23 3.88
C LYS A 87 -3.47 10.61 4.70
N SER A 88 -3.66 10.95 5.96
CA SER A 88 -2.55 11.34 6.81
C SER A 88 -1.58 10.19 7.06
N THR A 89 -2.10 8.97 7.16
CA THR A 89 -1.27 7.79 7.31
C THR A 89 -0.44 7.56 6.05
N HIS A 90 -1.08 7.69 4.88
CA HIS A 90 -0.40 7.53 3.61
C HIS A 90 0.75 8.53 3.46
N GLU A 91 0.50 9.79 3.79
CA GLU A 91 1.51 10.83 3.72
C GLU A 91 2.67 10.56 4.68
N ARG A 92 2.34 10.13 5.88
CA ARG A 92 3.36 9.84 6.89
C ARG A 92 4.25 8.68 6.49
N ILE A 93 3.66 7.62 5.93
CA ILE A 93 4.43 6.47 5.46
C ILE A 93 5.41 6.89 4.39
N ASN A 94 4.95 7.67 3.42
CA ASN A 94 5.84 8.13 2.36
C ASN A 94 6.97 8.98 2.90
N LYS A 95 6.66 9.89 3.81
CA LYS A 95 7.66 10.81 4.33
C LYS A 95 8.64 10.15 5.31
N GLU A 96 8.14 9.31 6.19
CA GLU A 96 8.95 8.78 7.28
C GLU A 96 9.58 7.43 6.99
N ILE A 97 9.00 6.65 6.10
CA ILE A 97 9.49 5.31 5.84
C ILE A 97 10.11 5.18 4.45
N PHE A 98 9.40 5.59 3.41
CA PHE A 98 9.92 5.39 2.06
C PHE A 98 10.96 6.42 1.66
N GLN A 99 10.70 7.71 1.81
CA GLN A 99 11.64 8.74 1.38
C GLN A 99 13.05 8.56 1.96
N PRO A 100 13.21 8.28 3.25
CA PRO A 100 14.55 8.08 3.78
C PRO A 100 15.30 6.91 3.15
N GLN A 101 14.58 5.84 2.82
CA GLN A 101 15.21 4.66 2.23
C GLN A 101 15.49 4.85 0.75
N LEU A 102 14.63 5.55 0.03
CA LEU A 102 14.75 5.68 -1.42
C LEU A 102 15.67 6.82 -1.84
N HIS A 103 15.96 7.74 -0.94
CA HIS A 103 16.81 8.89 -1.25
C HIS A 103 18.17 8.47 -1.83
N GLY A 104 18.79 7.47 -1.25
CA GLY A 104 20.10 7.00 -1.73
C GLY A 104 20.00 6.25 -3.06
N ILE A 105 18.82 5.79 -3.44
CA ILE A 105 18.61 5.00 -4.65
C ILE A 105 18.40 5.92 -5.85
N ASP A 106 18.05 7.17 -5.64
CA ASP A 106 17.74 8.11 -6.71
C ASP A 106 18.89 8.29 -7.70
N LYS A 107 20.11 8.14 -7.25
CA LYS A 107 21.28 8.34 -8.10
C LYS A 107 21.78 7.06 -8.74
N GLU A 108 21.15 5.93 -8.43
CA GLU A 108 21.60 4.66 -8.96
C GLU A 108 20.96 4.37 -10.32
N PRO A 109 21.59 3.53 -11.13
CA PRO A 109 21.03 3.19 -12.45
C PRO A 109 19.67 2.48 -12.33
N TYR A 110 18.85 2.64 -13.36
CA TYR A 110 17.61 1.86 -13.44
C TYR A 110 17.95 0.38 -13.47
N GLY A 111 17.14 -0.43 -12.84
CA GLY A 111 17.36 -1.86 -12.71
C GLY A 111 18.14 -2.23 -11.45
N THR A 112 18.68 -1.25 -10.73
CA THR A 112 19.31 -1.50 -9.44
C THR A 112 18.33 -2.09 -8.47
N VAL A 113 18.74 -3.13 -7.76
CA VAL A 113 17.90 -3.80 -6.76
C VAL A 113 18.43 -3.50 -5.37
N ARG A 114 17.51 -3.10 -4.49
CA ARG A 114 17.84 -2.87 -3.07
C ARG A 114 16.76 -3.50 -2.21
N VAL A 115 17.13 -3.94 -1.05
CA VAL A 115 16.14 -4.42 -0.08
C VAL A 115 15.72 -3.23 0.76
N ILE A 116 14.42 -3.00 0.85
CA ILE A 116 13.88 -1.92 1.66
C ILE A 116 12.91 -2.49 2.70
N ASP A 117 12.72 -1.75 3.76
CA ASP A 117 11.81 -2.11 4.82
C ASP A 117 10.44 -1.55 4.46
N VAL A 118 9.45 -2.43 4.40
CA VAL A 118 8.10 -2.05 3.99
C VAL A 118 7.14 -2.40 5.13
N PRO A 119 6.41 -1.44 5.66
CA PRO A 119 5.43 -1.74 6.71
C PRO A 119 4.27 -2.53 6.12
N VAL A 120 3.75 -3.45 6.91
CA VAL A 120 2.61 -4.27 6.53
C VAL A 120 1.39 -3.78 7.30
N TYR A 121 0.30 -3.53 6.58
CA TYR A 121 -0.93 -3.01 7.17
C TYR A 121 -2.10 -3.91 6.81
N ASN A 122 -3.19 -3.77 7.52
CA ASN A 122 -4.45 -4.37 7.12
C ASN A 122 -4.92 -3.64 5.88
N TYR A 123 -5.88 -4.20 5.18
CA TYR A 123 -6.37 -3.56 3.97
C TYR A 123 -7.02 -2.21 4.22
N VAL A 124 -7.40 -1.91 5.44
CA VAL A 124 -8.03 -0.62 5.75
C VAL A 124 -7.49 -0.08 7.05
N ASP A 125 -7.04 1.15 7.04
CA ASP A 125 -6.61 1.83 8.25
C ASP A 125 -7.15 3.25 8.23
N ARG A 126 -8.41 3.41 8.59
CA ARG A 126 -9.07 4.71 8.55
C ARG A 126 -8.74 5.60 9.74
N GLU A 127 -8.38 5.00 10.85
CA GLU A 127 -8.21 5.75 12.09
C GLU A 127 -6.86 6.46 12.21
N GLY A 128 -5.94 6.18 11.32
CA GLY A 128 -4.65 6.85 11.36
C GLY A 128 -3.74 6.36 12.48
N ILE A 129 -3.85 5.09 12.87
CA ILE A 129 -3.09 4.55 13.99
C ILE A 129 -1.79 3.87 13.55
N VAL A 130 -1.23 4.36 12.48
CA VAL A 130 -0.05 3.75 11.90
C VAL A 130 1.10 3.55 12.89
N GLU A 131 1.27 4.45 13.80
CA GLU A 131 2.37 4.32 14.75
C GLU A 131 2.22 3.15 15.70
N GLU A 132 1.01 2.90 16.17
CA GLU A 132 0.77 1.76 17.01
C GLU A 132 0.99 0.48 16.24
N ARG A 133 0.49 0.42 15.02
CA ARG A 133 0.65 -0.76 14.18
C ARG A 133 2.12 -1.03 13.87
N LYS A 134 2.87 0.03 13.63
CA LYS A 134 4.29 -0.09 13.38
C LYS A 134 5.00 -0.70 14.57
N LYS A 135 4.67 -0.28 15.78
CA LYS A 135 5.27 -0.85 16.97
C LYS A 135 4.95 -2.33 17.11
N VAL A 136 3.73 -2.71 16.82
CA VAL A 136 3.33 -4.11 16.91
C VAL A 136 4.10 -4.95 15.89
N LEU A 137 4.23 -4.45 14.67
CA LEU A 137 4.97 -5.15 13.65
C LEU A 137 6.45 -5.31 14.01
N ASP A 138 7.04 -4.28 14.56
CA ASP A 138 8.43 -4.34 14.97
C ASP A 138 8.63 -5.39 16.06
N LYS A 139 7.70 -5.49 16.98
CA LYS A 139 7.78 -6.52 17.99
C LYS A 139 7.66 -7.89 17.37
N SER A 140 6.77 -8.08 16.45
CA SER A 140 6.60 -9.35 15.76
C SER A 140 7.87 -9.76 15.07
N ARG A 141 8.55 -8.84 14.45
CA ARG A 141 9.79 -9.14 13.77
C ARG A 141 10.88 -9.59 14.71
N LYS A 142 10.87 -9.06 15.92
CA LYS A 142 11.86 -9.46 16.87
C LYS A 142 11.63 -10.86 17.37
N HIS A 143 10.39 -11.22 17.51
CA HIS A 143 10.08 -12.54 18.06
C HIS A 143 9.87 -13.60 17.00
N VAL A 144 8.86 -13.50 16.22
CA VAL A 144 8.58 -14.51 15.29
C VAL A 144 8.09 -13.91 14.05
N TYR A 145 8.91 -13.14 13.43
CA TYR A 145 8.49 -12.42 12.36
C TYR A 145 7.74 -13.07 11.35
N ASN A 146 8.13 -14.18 11.05
CA ASN A 146 7.56 -14.77 10.03
C ASN A 146 6.15 -14.92 10.08
N ILE A 147 5.59 -14.93 11.08
CA ILE A 147 4.28 -15.22 11.16
C ILE A 147 3.59 -14.18 10.58
N SER A 148 4.15 -13.26 10.59
CA SER A 148 3.43 -12.29 10.25
C SER A 148 3.00 -12.15 9.07
N LYS A 149 3.53 -12.46 8.41
CA LYS A 149 3.16 -12.26 7.36
C LYS A 149 1.88 -12.07 7.40
N GLY A 150 1.44 -12.14 7.44
CA GLY A 150 0.29 -12.10 7.34
C GLY A 150 -0.45 -11.36 8.11
N GLY A 151 -0.84 -11.28 8.19
CA GLY A 151 -1.62 -10.73 8.73
C GLY A 151 -1.75 -10.36 9.93
N ARG A 152 -1.22 -10.50 10.44
CA ARG A 152 -1.35 -10.28 11.49
C ARG A 152 -1.36 -9.07 11.66
N GLY A 153 -1.38 -8.58 11.33
CA GLY A 153 -1.40 -7.25 11.34
C GLY A 153 -1.61 -6.53 12.52
#